data_bea6e96343acc3ddb357c3b7c5fa250e
#
_entry.id   bea6e96343acc3ddb357c3b7c5fa250e
#
_cell.length_a   1.000
_cell.length_b   1.000
_cell.length_c   1.000
_cell.angle_alpha   90.00
_cell.angle_beta   90.00
_cell.angle_gamma   90.00
#
_symmetry.space_group_name_H-M   'P 1'
#
loop_
_entity.id
_entity.type
_entity.pdbx_description
1 polymer ?
#
loop_
_entity_poly.entity_id
_entity_poly.type
_entity_poly.pdbx_seq_one_letter_code
_entity_poly.pdbx_strand_id
1 'polypeptide(L)'
;MATQRSNPEAGDPLQAGPHASVHASLEPRALELLRAIADSPEPLGARELGRRIEAGNRPLSESTVNRLLRRLDEQGLTRSMDGRGRVVSEAGRVLAQRAAAEVTWHQQIGSLEIRTVQDVRDLLVARRGVEREIVREAATSVSGEDVERLQFVMEEYERSVHTEERRRDVSTNFHKALASTVENTMLRAVAMVIFDPRFDMLEHVLDMVTAGRGTTMHSVHEHEEIMRAIRAGDPDAAEAAMVRHINRLIADASAVVAPSTRLAIELLLKNHSPVIGGGT
;
A
#
# COMPACT_ATOMS: atom_id res chain seq x y z
N MET A 1 -5.02 35.54 31.02
CA MET A 1 -6.00 34.79 30.23
C MET A 1 -5.53 34.81 28.76
N ALA A 2 -4.81 33.80 28.35
CA ALA A 2 -4.34 33.65 26.95
C ALA A 2 -4.92 32.34 26.44
N THR A 3 -5.81 32.43 25.46
CA THR A 3 -6.49 31.35 24.79
C THR A 3 -5.51 30.60 23.88
N GLN A 4 -5.21 29.36 24.24
CA GLN A 4 -4.56 28.38 23.37
C GLN A 4 -5.46 28.09 22.15
N ARG A 5 -4.97 28.40 20.97
CA ARG A 5 -5.54 27.91 19.72
C ARG A 5 -4.92 26.54 19.44
N SER A 6 -5.73 25.51 19.50
CA SER A 6 -5.41 24.17 19.05
C SER A 6 -5.11 24.20 17.55
N ASN A 7 -3.93 23.70 17.19
CA ASN A 7 -3.48 23.46 15.83
C ASN A 7 -4.22 22.20 15.30
N PRO A 8 -4.84 22.18 14.13
CA PRO A 8 -5.38 20.96 13.55
C PRO A 8 -4.23 20.06 13.10
N GLU A 9 -4.29 18.80 13.50
CA GLU A 9 -3.39 17.74 13.08
C GLU A 9 -3.26 17.72 11.56
N ALA A 10 -2.04 17.88 11.07
CA ALA A 10 -1.69 17.67 9.69
C ALA A 10 -1.80 16.16 9.41
N GLY A 11 -2.83 15.74 8.70
CA GLY A 11 -3.00 14.38 8.25
C GLY A 11 -1.82 13.94 7.38
N ASP A 12 -1.35 12.74 7.63
CA ASP A 12 -0.25 12.07 6.91
C ASP A 12 -0.48 12.13 5.38
N PRO A 13 0.37 12.82 4.60
CA PRO A 13 0.22 12.95 3.15
C PRO A 13 0.36 11.62 2.39
N LEU A 14 0.80 10.54 3.04
CA LEU A 14 0.88 9.20 2.46
C LEU A 14 -0.45 8.43 2.48
N GLN A 15 -1.48 8.92 3.22
CA GLN A 15 -2.80 8.28 3.26
C GLN A 15 -3.70 8.64 2.08
N ALA A 16 -3.36 9.65 1.29
CA ALA A 16 -4.11 10.05 0.11
C ALA A 16 -3.42 9.53 -1.17
N GLY A 17 -3.56 8.26 -1.49
CA GLY A 17 -3.17 7.72 -2.79
C GLY A 17 -3.94 8.41 -3.93
N PRO A 18 -3.35 8.56 -5.13
CA PRO A 18 -3.97 9.24 -6.28
C PRO A 18 -5.27 8.60 -6.77
N HIS A 19 -5.70 7.49 -6.19
CA HIS A 19 -6.91 6.75 -6.54
C HIS A 19 -8.11 6.99 -5.60
N ALA A 20 -7.94 7.74 -4.50
CA ALA A 20 -9.01 7.97 -3.53
C ALA A 20 -10.18 8.83 -4.06
N SER A 21 -10.04 9.47 -5.21
CA SER A 21 -10.98 10.54 -5.61
C SER A 21 -12.15 10.12 -6.50
N VAL A 22 -12.16 8.93 -7.11
CA VAL A 22 -13.24 8.56 -8.05
C VAL A 22 -14.35 7.75 -7.37
N HIS A 23 -14.06 7.03 -6.30
CA HIS A 23 -15.05 6.25 -5.53
C HIS A 23 -15.71 7.01 -4.38
N ALA A 24 -15.16 8.16 -3.98
CA ALA A 24 -15.70 8.98 -2.89
C ALA A 24 -17.12 9.53 -3.15
N SER A 25 -17.66 9.39 -4.38
CA SER A 25 -18.96 9.93 -4.77
C SER A 25 -20.12 8.94 -4.80
N LEU A 26 -19.83 7.63 -4.84
CA LEU A 26 -20.87 6.59 -4.85
C LEU A 26 -20.92 5.80 -3.54
N GLU A 27 -22.14 5.66 -3.01
CA GLU A 27 -22.44 4.75 -1.91
C GLU A 27 -22.09 3.30 -2.33
N PRO A 28 -21.44 2.47 -1.47
CA PRO A 28 -21.00 1.11 -1.84
C PRO A 28 -22.10 0.25 -2.49
N ARG A 29 -23.32 0.35 -2.00
CA ARG A 29 -24.48 -0.36 -2.57
C ARG A 29 -24.88 0.14 -3.96
N ALA A 30 -24.68 1.42 -4.25
CA ALA A 30 -24.92 1.97 -5.60
C ALA A 30 -23.89 1.42 -6.59
N LEU A 31 -22.63 1.25 -6.16
CA LEU A 31 -21.57 0.67 -6.97
C LEU A 31 -21.81 -0.82 -7.25
N GLU A 32 -22.29 -1.60 -6.27
CA GLU A 32 -22.70 -3.00 -6.46
C GLU A 32 -23.82 -3.09 -7.52
N LEU A 33 -24.84 -2.22 -7.44
CA LEU A 33 -25.92 -2.16 -8.44
C LEU A 33 -25.39 -1.80 -9.82
N LEU A 34 -24.50 -0.81 -9.91
CA LEU A 34 -23.90 -0.38 -11.17
C LEU A 34 -23.12 -1.53 -11.84
N ARG A 35 -22.34 -2.27 -11.06
CA ARG A 35 -21.61 -3.46 -11.54
C ARG A 35 -22.56 -4.54 -12.03
N ALA A 36 -23.58 -4.89 -11.26
CA ALA A 36 -24.58 -5.89 -11.65
C ALA A 36 -25.28 -5.53 -12.98
N ILE A 37 -25.54 -4.24 -13.22
CA ILE A 37 -26.11 -3.76 -14.48
C ILE A 37 -25.08 -3.81 -15.60
N ALA A 38 -23.83 -3.45 -15.33
CA ALA A 38 -22.75 -3.48 -16.33
C ALA A 38 -22.41 -4.90 -16.81
N ASP A 39 -22.52 -5.89 -15.93
CA ASP A 39 -22.25 -7.30 -16.21
C ASP A 39 -23.43 -8.00 -16.92
N SER A 40 -24.58 -7.35 -17.03
CA SER A 40 -25.77 -7.94 -17.65
C SER A 40 -25.91 -7.53 -19.13
N PRO A 41 -26.11 -8.49 -20.03
CA PRO A 41 -26.43 -8.19 -21.43
C PRO A 41 -27.84 -7.61 -21.61
N GLU A 42 -28.74 -7.87 -20.65
CA GLU A 42 -30.14 -7.46 -20.69
C GLU A 42 -30.45 -6.37 -19.65
N PRO A 43 -31.42 -5.49 -19.91
CA PRO A 43 -31.87 -4.51 -18.94
C PRO A 43 -32.33 -5.16 -17.63
N LEU A 44 -31.90 -4.65 -16.48
CA LEU A 44 -32.26 -5.18 -15.16
C LEU A 44 -33.25 -4.28 -14.43
N GLY A 45 -34.33 -4.90 -13.92
CA GLY A 45 -35.31 -4.24 -13.06
C GLY A 45 -34.91 -4.27 -11.58
N ALA A 46 -35.51 -3.39 -10.77
CA ALA A 46 -35.17 -3.25 -9.34
C ALA A 46 -35.34 -4.55 -8.55
N ARG A 47 -36.37 -5.33 -8.84
CA ARG A 47 -36.64 -6.61 -8.17
C ARG A 47 -35.55 -7.65 -8.46
N GLU A 48 -35.10 -7.73 -9.71
CA GLU A 48 -34.04 -8.64 -10.15
C GLU A 48 -32.69 -8.24 -9.55
N LEU A 49 -32.39 -6.94 -9.57
CA LEU A 49 -31.19 -6.39 -8.91
C LEU A 49 -31.18 -6.65 -7.41
N GLY A 50 -32.31 -6.49 -6.72
CA GLY A 50 -32.42 -6.85 -5.30
C GLY A 50 -32.04 -8.31 -5.08
N ARG A 51 -32.57 -9.25 -5.87
CA ARG A 51 -32.24 -10.68 -5.75
C ARG A 51 -30.78 -11.00 -5.99
N ARG A 52 -30.15 -10.38 -6.99
CA ARG A 52 -28.73 -10.62 -7.34
C ARG A 52 -27.77 -10.14 -6.24
N ILE A 53 -28.12 -9.07 -5.53
CA ILE A 53 -27.30 -8.50 -4.46
C ILE A 53 -27.55 -9.21 -3.12
N GLU A 54 -28.69 -9.84 -2.92
CA GLU A 54 -29.03 -10.62 -1.72
C GLU A 54 -28.09 -11.77 -1.41
N ALA A 55 -27.36 -12.27 -2.42
CA ALA A 55 -26.42 -13.39 -2.25
C ALA A 55 -25.22 -13.11 -1.31
N GLY A 56 -25.04 -11.87 -0.83
CA GLY A 56 -23.85 -11.49 -0.05
C GLY A 56 -24.08 -10.94 1.36
N ASN A 57 -25.17 -10.25 1.67
CA ASN A 57 -25.49 -9.75 3.01
C ASN A 57 -26.74 -8.86 3.00
N ARG A 58 -27.71 -9.11 3.83
CA ARG A 58 -28.91 -8.32 4.12
C ARG A 58 -29.68 -7.80 2.88
N PRO A 59 -30.85 -8.35 2.57
CA PRO A 59 -31.63 -7.99 1.39
C PRO A 59 -31.98 -6.49 1.37
N LEU A 60 -31.84 -5.86 0.20
CA LEU A 60 -32.28 -4.49 0.00
C LEU A 60 -33.78 -4.47 -0.36
N SER A 61 -34.53 -3.60 0.29
CA SER A 61 -35.91 -3.37 -0.12
C SER A 61 -35.98 -2.80 -1.54
N GLU A 62 -37.01 -3.15 -2.29
CA GLU A 62 -37.21 -2.65 -3.67
C GLU A 62 -37.25 -1.11 -3.71
N SER A 63 -37.78 -0.47 -2.66
CA SER A 63 -37.78 0.99 -2.53
C SER A 63 -36.34 1.56 -2.42
N THR A 64 -35.47 0.89 -1.66
CA THR A 64 -34.05 1.27 -1.54
C THR A 64 -33.33 1.10 -2.86
N VAL A 65 -33.53 -0.03 -3.55
CA VAL A 65 -32.95 -0.26 -4.88
C VAL A 65 -33.39 0.84 -5.86
N ASN A 66 -34.70 1.14 -5.89
CA ASN A 66 -35.22 2.18 -6.77
C ASN A 66 -34.67 3.59 -6.46
N ARG A 67 -34.42 3.91 -5.19
CA ARG A 67 -33.77 5.16 -4.80
C ARG A 67 -32.33 5.24 -5.30
N LEU A 68 -31.56 4.17 -5.14
CA LEU A 68 -30.17 4.10 -5.62
C LEU A 68 -30.09 4.16 -7.15
N LEU A 69 -30.99 3.45 -7.84
CA LEU A 69 -31.06 3.48 -9.29
C LEU A 69 -31.38 4.88 -9.85
N ARG A 70 -32.29 5.62 -9.21
CA ARG A 70 -32.54 7.03 -9.61
C ARG A 70 -31.28 7.89 -9.47
N ARG A 71 -30.50 7.73 -8.39
CA ARG A 71 -29.24 8.44 -8.23
C ARG A 71 -28.22 8.11 -9.35
N LEU A 72 -28.14 6.83 -9.73
CA LEU A 72 -27.29 6.42 -10.85
C LEU A 72 -27.76 7.03 -12.17
N ASP A 73 -29.08 7.11 -12.40
CA ASP A 73 -29.65 7.78 -13.58
C ASP A 73 -29.35 9.30 -13.56
N GLU A 74 -29.52 9.97 -12.41
CA GLU A 74 -29.22 11.40 -12.22
C GLU A 74 -27.75 11.73 -12.46
N GLN A 75 -26.84 10.81 -12.13
CA GLN A 75 -25.41 10.90 -12.39
C GLN A 75 -25.02 10.49 -13.81
N GLY A 76 -25.97 10.11 -14.65
CA GLY A 76 -25.72 9.67 -16.00
C GLY A 76 -25.01 8.33 -16.13
N LEU A 77 -24.96 7.51 -15.06
CA LEU A 77 -24.26 6.23 -15.04
C LEU A 77 -25.13 5.07 -15.54
N THR A 78 -26.45 5.22 -15.45
CA THR A 78 -27.44 4.29 -15.98
C THR A 78 -28.52 5.03 -16.75
N ARG A 79 -29.33 4.31 -17.54
CA ARG A 79 -30.53 4.83 -18.20
C ARG A 79 -31.66 3.83 -18.13
N SER A 80 -32.89 4.31 -17.94
CA SER A 80 -34.10 3.51 -17.98
C SER A 80 -34.44 3.08 -19.40
N MET A 81 -34.95 1.86 -19.57
CA MET A 81 -35.38 1.27 -20.85
C MET A 81 -36.87 0.94 -20.79
N ASP A 82 -37.71 1.95 -20.91
CA ASP A 82 -39.17 1.87 -21.10
C ASP A 82 -39.85 0.66 -20.42
N GLY A 83 -39.79 0.58 -19.10
CA GLY A 83 -40.42 -0.48 -18.29
C GLY A 83 -39.67 -1.83 -18.26
N ARG A 84 -38.62 -2.00 -19.07
CA ARG A 84 -37.84 -3.24 -19.12
C ARG A 84 -36.67 -3.27 -18.12
N GLY A 85 -36.42 -2.18 -17.39
CA GLY A 85 -35.32 -2.07 -16.46
C GLY A 85 -34.32 -0.98 -16.83
N ARG A 86 -33.06 -1.14 -16.42
CA ARG A 86 -31.98 -0.19 -16.70
C ARG A 86 -30.81 -0.86 -17.37
N VAL A 87 -30.12 -0.09 -18.18
CA VAL A 87 -28.84 -0.45 -18.81
C VAL A 87 -27.76 0.53 -18.36
N VAL A 88 -26.53 0.08 -18.36
CA VAL A 88 -25.37 0.91 -18.05
C VAL A 88 -25.09 1.90 -19.19
N SER A 89 -24.76 3.13 -18.86
CA SER A 89 -24.20 4.10 -19.81
C SER A 89 -22.71 3.83 -20.08
N GLU A 90 -22.11 4.52 -21.05
CA GLU A 90 -20.67 4.40 -21.29
C GLU A 90 -19.88 4.89 -20.05
N ALA A 91 -20.25 6.02 -19.45
CA ALA A 91 -19.64 6.52 -18.23
C ALA A 91 -19.80 5.54 -17.06
N GLY A 92 -20.98 4.93 -16.92
CA GLY A 92 -21.23 3.90 -15.92
C GLY A 92 -20.42 2.64 -16.15
N ARG A 93 -20.22 2.21 -17.40
CA ARG A 93 -19.39 1.06 -17.76
C ARG A 93 -17.93 1.27 -17.38
N VAL A 94 -17.37 2.44 -17.74
CA VAL A 94 -16.00 2.80 -17.36
C VAL A 94 -15.82 2.80 -15.84
N LEU A 95 -16.77 3.38 -15.11
CA LEU A 95 -16.72 3.41 -13.65
C LEU A 95 -16.83 2.00 -13.03
N ALA A 96 -17.75 1.17 -13.53
CA ALA A 96 -17.91 -0.21 -13.07
C ALA A 96 -16.66 -1.05 -13.33
N GLN A 97 -16.03 -0.91 -14.50
CA GLN A 97 -14.79 -1.60 -14.86
C GLN A 97 -13.62 -1.17 -13.95
N ARG A 98 -13.47 0.14 -13.70
CA ARG A 98 -12.45 0.67 -12.77
C ARG A 98 -12.65 0.10 -11.38
N ALA A 99 -13.86 0.12 -10.87
CA ALA A 99 -14.18 -0.44 -9.56
C ALA A 99 -13.95 -1.97 -9.48
N ALA A 100 -14.23 -2.69 -10.56
CA ALA A 100 -13.94 -4.13 -10.63
C ALA A 100 -12.43 -4.39 -10.64
N ALA A 101 -11.66 -3.61 -11.42
CA ALA A 101 -10.21 -3.71 -11.46
C ALA A 101 -9.59 -3.39 -10.10
N GLU A 102 -10.09 -2.38 -9.39
CA GLU A 102 -9.64 -2.02 -8.05
C GLU A 102 -9.90 -3.13 -7.02
N VAL A 103 -11.10 -3.73 -7.03
CA VAL A 103 -11.40 -4.89 -6.15
C VAL A 103 -10.48 -6.07 -6.47
N THR A 104 -10.26 -6.37 -7.76
CA THR A 104 -9.35 -7.44 -8.17
C THR A 104 -7.91 -7.13 -7.73
N TRP A 105 -7.45 -5.89 -7.91
CA TRP A 105 -6.16 -5.43 -7.46
C TRP A 105 -6.00 -5.60 -5.94
N HIS A 106 -6.96 -5.10 -5.16
CA HIS A 106 -6.94 -5.24 -3.70
C HIS A 106 -6.98 -6.70 -3.25
N GLN A 107 -7.72 -7.56 -3.98
CA GLN A 107 -7.74 -9.00 -3.69
C GLN A 107 -6.41 -9.66 -4.01
N GLN A 108 -5.79 -9.35 -5.15
CA GLN A 108 -4.48 -9.89 -5.54
C GLN A 108 -3.39 -9.43 -4.60
N ILE A 109 -3.30 -8.12 -4.32
CA ILE A 109 -2.34 -7.59 -3.34
C ILE A 109 -2.70 -8.06 -1.93
N GLY A 110 -4.00 -8.13 -1.59
CA GLY A 110 -4.48 -8.64 -0.30
C GLY A 110 -4.15 -10.09 -0.03
N SER A 111 -3.94 -10.89 -1.08
CA SER A 111 -3.52 -12.29 -0.97
C SER A 111 -2.00 -12.46 -0.82
N LEU A 112 -1.23 -11.39 -1.04
CA LEU A 112 0.21 -11.43 -0.80
C LEU A 112 0.45 -11.42 0.71
N GLU A 113 1.07 -12.48 1.19
CA GLU A 113 1.41 -12.65 2.60
C GLU A 113 2.88 -13.07 2.72
N ILE A 114 3.54 -12.54 3.74
CA ILE A 114 4.89 -12.95 4.11
C ILE A 114 4.76 -14.01 5.19
N ARG A 115 4.93 -15.27 4.84
CA ARG A 115 4.78 -16.43 5.74
C ARG A 115 6.06 -17.21 5.96
N THR A 116 6.99 -17.09 5.05
CA THR A 116 8.25 -17.85 5.03
C THR A 116 9.46 -16.94 4.83
N VAL A 117 10.63 -17.43 5.16
CA VAL A 117 11.90 -16.74 4.85
C VAL A 117 12.07 -16.54 3.34
N GLN A 118 11.50 -17.43 2.53
CA GLN A 118 11.52 -17.25 1.07
C GLN A 118 10.69 -16.04 0.66
N ASP A 119 9.50 -15.83 1.24
CA ASP A 119 8.65 -14.66 0.94
C ASP A 119 9.35 -13.36 1.34
N VAL A 120 10.09 -13.36 2.47
CA VAL A 120 10.96 -12.23 2.87
C VAL A 120 11.98 -11.91 1.78
N ARG A 121 12.65 -12.92 1.24
CA ARG A 121 13.64 -12.74 0.16
C ARG A 121 12.99 -12.23 -1.12
N ASP A 122 11.83 -12.76 -1.50
CA ASP A 122 11.12 -12.38 -2.70
C ASP A 122 10.65 -10.91 -2.62
N LEU A 123 10.17 -10.46 -1.45
CA LEU A 123 9.85 -9.06 -1.22
C LEU A 123 11.11 -8.17 -1.30
N LEU A 124 12.23 -8.58 -0.72
CA LEU A 124 13.50 -7.83 -0.82
C LEU A 124 13.99 -7.72 -2.27
N VAL A 125 13.82 -8.77 -3.07
CA VAL A 125 14.14 -8.72 -4.52
C VAL A 125 13.25 -7.71 -5.25
N ALA A 126 11.95 -7.67 -4.93
CA ALA A 126 11.02 -6.68 -5.48
C ALA A 126 11.39 -5.25 -5.04
N ARG A 127 11.69 -5.05 -3.75
CA ARG A 127 12.18 -3.79 -3.19
C ARG A 127 13.43 -3.30 -3.92
N ARG A 128 14.42 -4.17 -4.11
CA ARG A 128 15.65 -3.82 -4.85
C ARG A 128 15.35 -3.31 -6.25
N GLY A 129 14.38 -3.95 -6.97
CA GLY A 129 14.00 -3.53 -8.32
C GLY A 129 13.38 -2.14 -8.36
N VAL A 130 12.61 -1.76 -7.35
CA VAL A 130 11.89 -0.47 -7.29
C VAL A 130 12.78 0.61 -6.65
N GLU A 131 13.42 0.31 -5.54
CA GLU A 131 14.15 1.29 -4.75
C GLU A 131 15.43 1.79 -5.45
N ARG A 132 16.05 0.98 -6.32
CA ARG A 132 17.16 1.45 -7.16
C ARG A 132 16.75 2.63 -8.05
N GLU A 133 15.54 2.60 -8.61
CA GLU A 133 15.02 3.68 -9.43
C GLU A 133 14.59 4.89 -8.57
N ILE A 134 14.03 4.65 -7.39
CA ILE A 134 13.68 5.69 -6.43
C ILE A 134 14.92 6.54 -6.08
N VAL A 135 16.02 5.90 -5.69
CA VAL A 135 17.23 6.65 -5.28
C VAL A 135 17.91 7.35 -6.45
N ARG A 136 17.82 6.80 -7.68
CA ARG A 136 18.30 7.45 -8.89
C ARG A 136 17.55 8.75 -9.15
N GLU A 137 16.23 8.70 -9.11
CA GLU A 137 15.40 9.89 -9.29
C GLU A 137 15.62 10.88 -8.14
N ALA A 138 15.62 10.42 -6.88
CA ALA A 138 15.88 11.27 -5.72
C ALA A 138 17.23 12.02 -5.85
N ALA A 139 18.28 11.36 -6.31
CA ALA A 139 19.60 12.00 -6.49
C ALA A 139 19.57 13.14 -7.52
N THR A 140 18.59 13.17 -8.43
CA THR A 140 18.49 14.21 -9.48
C THR A 140 17.46 15.29 -9.19
N SER A 141 16.46 15.01 -8.35
CA SER A 141 15.27 15.88 -8.19
C SER A 141 14.95 16.27 -6.76
N VAL A 142 15.62 15.67 -5.74
CA VAL A 142 15.32 15.94 -4.33
C VAL A 142 15.50 17.43 -3.97
N SER A 143 14.52 17.99 -3.29
CA SER A 143 14.60 19.37 -2.77
C SER A 143 15.45 19.45 -1.50
N GLY A 144 15.89 20.67 -1.13
CA GLY A 144 16.58 20.89 0.16
C GLY A 144 15.72 20.48 1.36
N GLU A 145 14.41 20.75 1.30
CA GLU A 145 13.45 20.37 2.35
C GLU A 145 13.33 18.85 2.47
N ASP A 146 13.33 18.13 1.33
CA ASP A 146 13.31 16.67 1.33
C ASP A 146 14.59 16.09 1.96
N VAL A 147 15.73 16.68 1.65
CA VAL A 147 17.02 16.28 2.26
C VAL A 147 17.01 16.45 3.77
N GLU A 148 16.47 17.56 4.28
CA GLU A 148 16.33 17.80 5.73
C GLU A 148 15.39 16.78 6.36
N ARG A 149 14.24 16.48 5.72
CA ARG A 149 13.29 15.46 6.19
C ARG A 149 13.92 14.06 6.22
N LEU A 150 14.64 13.67 5.17
CA LEU A 150 15.33 12.39 5.11
C LEU A 150 16.42 12.30 6.18
N GLN A 151 17.14 13.39 6.42
CA GLN A 151 18.14 13.46 7.48
C GLN A 151 17.51 13.25 8.86
N PHE A 152 16.38 13.90 9.13
CA PHE A 152 15.65 13.71 10.39
C PHE A 152 15.24 12.25 10.60
N VAL A 153 14.71 11.59 9.56
CA VAL A 153 14.34 10.17 9.63
C VAL A 153 15.55 9.27 9.89
N MET A 154 16.70 9.60 9.31
CA MET A 154 17.95 8.88 9.56
C MET A 154 18.44 9.02 11.01
N GLU A 155 18.39 10.22 11.58
CA GLU A 155 18.75 10.47 12.97
C GLU A 155 17.82 9.75 13.96
N GLU A 156 16.52 9.65 13.64
CA GLU A 156 15.55 8.85 14.39
C GLU A 156 15.93 7.36 14.34
N TYR A 157 16.29 6.86 13.15
CA TYR A 157 16.72 5.48 12.98
C TYR A 157 17.97 5.16 13.80
N GLU A 158 19.02 5.97 13.68
CA GLU A 158 20.27 5.80 14.43
C GLU A 158 20.00 5.79 15.94
N ARG A 159 19.20 6.75 16.43
CA ARG A 159 18.81 6.78 17.85
C ARG A 159 18.08 5.53 18.28
N SER A 160 17.19 5.00 17.44
CA SER A 160 16.40 3.78 17.74
C SER A 160 17.26 2.53 17.87
N VAL A 161 18.37 2.45 17.11
CA VAL A 161 19.31 1.31 17.16
C VAL A 161 20.02 1.22 18.53
N HIS A 162 20.22 2.35 19.19
CA HIS A 162 20.91 2.44 20.49
C HIS A 162 19.98 2.34 21.70
N THR A 163 18.65 2.27 21.50
CA THR A 163 17.68 2.17 22.59
C THR A 163 17.11 0.76 22.71
N GLU A 164 16.82 0.29 23.95
CA GLU A 164 16.15 -1.01 24.17
C GLU A 164 14.73 -1.02 23.63
N GLU A 165 14.06 0.13 23.55
CA GLU A 165 12.78 0.32 22.89
C GLU A 165 12.98 0.57 21.37
N ARG A 166 13.38 -0.45 20.64
CA ARG A 166 13.40 -0.38 19.17
C ARG A 166 11.98 -0.11 18.66
N ARG A 167 11.77 1.08 18.11
CA ARG A 167 10.55 1.39 17.37
C ARG A 167 10.59 0.58 16.06
N ARG A 168 9.63 -0.32 15.93
CA ARG A 168 9.56 -1.38 14.89
C ARG A 168 9.42 -0.87 13.45
N ASP A 169 9.15 0.43 13.28
CA ASP A 169 8.79 1.07 12.01
C ASP A 169 9.87 2.02 11.46
N VAL A 170 10.96 2.26 12.21
CA VAL A 170 11.87 3.37 11.90
C VAL A 170 12.77 3.09 10.70
N SER A 171 13.18 1.84 10.47
CA SER A 171 13.98 1.47 9.29
C SER A 171 13.18 1.61 8.00
N THR A 172 11.94 1.11 7.98
CA THR A 172 11.04 1.24 6.83
C THR A 172 10.71 2.71 6.53
N ASN A 173 10.68 3.57 7.56
CA ASN A 173 10.39 4.99 7.40
C ASN A 173 11.39 5.70 6.51
N PHE A 174 12.69 5.33 6.54
CA PHE A 174 13.68 5.88 5.62
C PHE A 174 13.35 5.57 4.15
N HIS A 175 13.05 4.32 3.84
CA HIS A 175 12.69 3.89 2.49
C HIS A 175 11.35 4.48 2.01
N LYS A 176 10.35 4.56 2.90
CA LYS A 176 9.07 5.23 2.63
C LYS A 176 9.26 6.73 2.40
N ALA A 177 10.09 7.38 3.20
CA ALA A 177 10.42 8.79 3.04
C ALA A 177 11.12 9.04 1.70
N LEU A 178 12.10 8.22 1.31
CA LEU A 178 12.72 8.27 -0.02
C LEU A 178 11.69 8.13 -1.14
N ALA A 179 10.81 7.14 -1.05
CA ALA A 179 9.76 6.94 -2.06
C ALA A 179 8.80 8.13 -2.18
N SER A 180 8.65 8.94 -1.13
CA SER A 180 7.80 10.14 -1.15
C SER A 180 8.46 11.34 -1.86
N THR A 181 9.77 11.33 -2.06
CA THR A 181 10.49 12.45 -2.71
C THR A 181 10.45 12.41 -4.23
N VAL A 182 10.16 11.25 -4.83
CA VAL A 182 10.18 11.10 -6.29
C VAL A 182 8.94 11.71 -6.95
N GLU A 183 9.13 12.34 -8.10
CA GLU A 183 8.04 12.97 -8.88
C GLU A 183 7.26 11.95 -9.71
N ASN A 184 7.89 10.85 -10.11
CA ASN A 184 7.27 9.80 -10.91
C ASN A 184 6.13 9.12 -10.12
N THR A 185 4.89 9.49 -10.48
CA THR A 185 3.68 8.99 -9.81
C THR A 185 3.49 7.49 -9.91
N MET A 186 3.94 6.86 -11.01
CA MET A 186 3.88 5.41 -11.16
C MET A 186 4.87 4.71 -10.24
N LEU A 187 6.09 5.25 -10.13
CA LEU A 187 7.09 4.71 -9.22
C LEU A 187 6.63 4.81 -7.76
N ARG A 188 6.05 5.95 -7.36
CA ARG A 188 5.41 6.10 -6.04
C ARG A 188 4.28 5.09 -5.82
N ALA A 189 3.41 4.88 -6.81
CA ALA A 189 2.31 3.92 -6.68
C ALA A 189 2.82 2.48 -6.47
N VAL A 190 3.87 2.07 -7.18
CA VAL A 190 4.50 0.75 -6.98
C VAL A 190 5.19 0.68 -5.61
N ALA A 191 5.84 1.76 -5.18
CA ALA A 191 6.44 1.84 -3.85
C ALA A 191 5.41 1.65 -2.73
N MET A 192 4.21 2.24 -2.85
CA MET A 192 3.13 2.02 -1.88
C MET A 192 2.71 0.55 -1.76
N VAL A 193 2.84 -0.23 -2.83
CA VAL A 193 2.55 -1.67 -2.78
C VAL A 193 3.61 -2.43 -2.01
N ILE A 194 4.89 -2.17 -2.28
CA ILE A 194 6.00 -2.89 -1.62
C ILE A 194 6.24 -2.44 -0.18
N PHE A 195 5.74 -1.25 0.20
CA PHE A 195 5.78 -0.71 1.56
C PHE A 195 4.41 -0.75 2.26
N ASP A 196 3.50 -1.60 1.78
CA ASP A 196 2.20 -1.78 2.44
C ASP A 196 2.39 -2.20 3.91
N PRO A 197 1.65 -1.63 4.87
CA PRO A 197 1.77 -1.98 6.30
C PRO A 197 1.63 -3.47 6.61
N ARG A 198 1.00 -4.26 5.74
CA ARG A 198 0.95 -5.72 5.88
C ARG A 198 2.33 -6.38 5.84
N PHE A 199 3.32 -5.71 5.25
CA PHE A 199 4.68 -6.20 5.15
C PHE A 199 5.61 -5.63 6.23
N ASP A 200 5.10 -4.85 7.19
CA ASP A 200 5.93 -4.26 8.27
C ASP A 200 6.59 -5.32 9.15
N MET A 201 6.04 -6.56 9.17
CA MET A 201 6.71 -7.71 9.78
C MET A 201 8.06 -8.05 9.14
N LEU A 202 8.29 -7.66 7.89
CA LEU A 202 9.60 -7.80 7.24
C LEU A 202 10.69 -7.14 8.06
N GLU A 203 10.47 -5.88 8.49
CA GLU A 203 11.46 -5.14 9.27
C GLU A 203 11.76 -5.82 10.60
N HIS A 204 10.72 -6.34 11.27
CA HIS A 204 10.93 -7.08 12.51
C HIS A 204 11.77 -8.36 12.30
N VAL A 205 11.53 -9.07 11.20
CA VAL A 205 12.35 -10.23 10.83
C VAL A 205 13.78 -9.82 10.52
N LEU A 206 13.97 -8.75 9.75
CA LEU A 206 15.30 -8.23 9.41
C LEU A 206 16.05 -7.75 10.66
N ASP A 207 15.38 -7.09 11.59
CA ASP A 207 15.96 -6.70 12.87
C ASP A 207 16.43 -7.88 13.68
N MET A 208 15.63 -8.96 13.76
CA MET A 208 16.04 -10.18 14.45
C MET A 208 17.26 -10.83 13.78
N VAL A 209 17.26 -10.89 12.46
CA VAL A 209 18.35 -11.48 11.68
C VAL A 209 19.62 -10.68 11.82
N THR A 210 19.57 -9.36 11.65
CA THR A 210 20.74 -8.47 11.72
C THR A 210 21.28 -8.38 13.14
N ALA A 211 20.41 -8.36 14.17
CA ALA A 211 20.83 -8.40 15.58
C ALA A 211 21.54 -9.72 15.91
N GLY A 212 20.95 -10.85 15.48
CA GLY A 212 21.55 -12.16 15.69
C GLY A 212 22.91 -12.34 14.99
N ARG A 213 23.19 -11.58 13.95
CA ARG A 213 24.45 -11.57 13.19
C ARG A 213 25.41 -10.45 13.62
N GLY A 214 24.97 -9.51 14.46
CA GLY A 214 25.77 -8.34 14.82
C GLY A 214 25.93 -7.34 13.69
N THR A 215 25.05 -7.33 12.68
CA THR A 215 25.14 -6.49 11.47
C THR A 215 24.19 -5.29 11.48
N THR A 216 23.53 -4.99 12.58
CA THR A 216 22.56 -3.90 12.70
C THR A 216 23.17 -2.53 12.33
N MET A 217 24.38 -2.23 12.81
CA MET A 217 25.05 -0.97 12.48
C MET A 217 25.45 -0.85 11.02
N HIS A 218 25.56 -1.95 10.28
CA HIS A 218 25.81 -1.90 8.85
C HIS A 218 24.67 -1.21 8.11
N SER A 219 23.41 -1.41 8.51
CA SER A 219 22.27 -0.72 7.90
C SER A 219 22.33 0.79 8.09
N VAL A 220 22.76 1.28 9.26
CA VAL A 220 22.95 2.72 9.51
C VAL A 220 23.98 3.29 8.52
N HIS A 221 25.16 2.69 8.44
CA HIS A 221 26.21 3.14 7.53
C HIS A 221 25.82 3.08 6.05
N GLU A 222 25.10 2.04 5.65
CA GLU A 222 24.63 1.90 4.27
C GLU A 222 23.59 2.97 3.92
N HIS A 223 22.66 3.30 4.84
CA HIS A 223 21.74 4.41 4.64
C HIS A 223 22.47 5.76 4.56
N GLU A 224 23.53 5.98 5.36
CA GLU A 224 24.40 7.18 5.25
C GLU A 224 25.08 7.26 3.88
N GLU A 225 25.54 6.12 3.32
CA GLU A 225 26.12 6.08 1.99
C GLU A 225 25.10 6.47 0.91
N ILE A 226 23.88 5.95 1.00
CA ILE A 226 22.77 6.30 0.11
C ILE A 226 22.51 7.81 0.19
N MET A 227 22.35 8.35 1.39
CA MET A 227 22.11 9.79 1.60
C MET A 227 23.25 10.66 1.09
N ARG A 228 24.50 10.21 1.23
CA ARG A 228 25.67 10.93 0.71
C ARG A 228 25.64 11.03 -0.82
N ALA A 229 25.29 9.93 -1.50
CA ALA A 229 25.18 9.90 -2.96
C ALA A 229 24.00 10.79 -3.45
N ILE A 230 22.86 10.77 -2.76
CA ILE A 230 21.70 11.63 -3.06
C ILE A 230 22.09 13.11 -2.93
N ARG A 231 22.74 13.49 -1.83
CA ARG A 231 23.22 14.88 -1.63
C ARG A 231 24.27 15.34 -2.65
N ALA A 232 25.06 14.40 -3.12
CA ALA A 232 26.05 14.68 -4.16
C ALA A 232 25.43 14.83 -5.56
N GLY A 233 24.15 14.51 -5.73
CA GLY A 233 23.49 14.50 -7.03
C GLY A 233 24.04 13.39 -7.94
N ASP A 234 24.49 12.26 -7.38
CA ASP A 234 25.07 11.15 -8.12
C ASP A 234 24.12 9.94 -8.16
N PRO A 235 23.30 9.79 -9.23
CA PRO A 235 22.31 8.73 -9.33
C PRO A 235 22.95 7.34 -9.45
N ASP A 236 24.13 7.22 -10.06
CA ASP A 236 24.79 5.91 -10.22
C ASP A 236 25.37 5.43 -8.88
N ALA A 237 25.96 6.32 -8.11
CA ALA A 237 26.43 6.02 -6.76
C ALA A 237 25.25 5.70 -5.81
N ALA A 238 24.13 6.42 -5.90
CA ALA A 238 22.93 6.19 -5.10
C ALA A 238 22.33 4.80 -5.41
N GLU A 239 22.18 4.46 -6.69
CA GLU A 239 21.75 3.12 -7.12
C GLU A 239 22.68 2.03 -6.57
N ALA A 240 23.98 2.18 -6.79
CA ALA A 240 24.95 1.20 -6.34
C ALA A 240 24.91 0.99 -4.81
N ALA A 241 24.75 2.07 -4.03
CA ALA A 241 24.62 2.00 -2.58
C ALA A 241 23.33 1.27 -2.16
N MET A 242 22.17 1.62 -2.74
CA MET A 242 20.88 0.95 -2.45
C MET A 242 20.91 -0.53 -2.83
N VAL A 243 21.45 -0.87 -3.99
CA VAL A 243 21.57 -2.27 -4.43
C VAL A 243 22.48 -3.08 -3.49
N ARG A 244 23.61 -2.51 -3.02
CA ARG A 244 24.47 -3.17 -2.03
C ARG A 244 23.71 -3.40 -0.72
N HIS A 245 23.03 -2.40 -0.21
CA HIS A 245 22.23 -2.47 1.01
C HIS A 245 21.22 -3.62 0.95
N ILE A 246 20.36 -3.64 -0.05
CA ILE A 246 19.32 -4.68 -0.15
C ILE A 246 19.93 -6.07 -0.44
N ASN A 247 21.00 -6.15 -1.23
CA ASN A 247 21.68 -7.42 -1.44
C ASN A 247 22.25 -8.01 -0.14
N ARG A 248 22.77 -7.17 0.76
CA ARG A 248 23.20 -7.60 2.08
C ARG A 248 22.00 -8.13 2.89
N LEU A 249 20.86 -7.43 2.92
CA LEU A 249 19.65 -7.90 3.60
C LEU A 249 19.17 -9.25 3.04
N ILE A 250 19.20 -9.43 1.72
CA ILE A 250 18.89 -10.72 1.07
C ILE A 250 19.86 -11.81 1.52
N ALA A 251 21.16 -11.50 1.61
CA ALA A 251 22.16 -12.46 2.07
C ALA A 251 21.97 -12.79 3.55
N ASP A 252 21.67 -11.81 4.38
CA ASP A 252 21.40 -12.00 5.81
C ASP A 252 20.16 -12.87 6.03
N ALA A 253 19.06 -12.60 5.33
CA ALA A 253 17.86 -13.44 5.37
C ALA A 253 18.13 -14.87 4.87
N SER A 254 18.98 -15.02 3.85
CA SER A 254 19.36 -16.34 3.30
C SER A 254 20.26 -17.15 4.24
N ALA A 255 21.04 -16.49 5.08
CA ALA A 255 21.96 -17.12 6.02
C ALA A 255 21.28 -17.65 7.30
N VAL A 256 19.96 -17.48 7.43
CA VAL A 256 19.18 -18.09 8.51
C VAL A 256 19.10 -19.61 8.26
N VAL A 257 20.16 -20.32 8.65
CA VAL A 257 20.32 -21.77 8.41
C VAL A 257 19.80 -22.60 9.60
N ALA A 258 19.80 -22.04 10.81
CA ALA A 258 19.38 -22.77 12.00
C ALA A 258 17.87 -23.08 11.95
N PRO A 259 17.45 -24.35 12.00
CA PRO A 259 16.04 -24.73 11.91
C PRO A 259 15.16 -24.06 12.98
N SER A 260 15.69 -23.88 14.19
CA SER A 260 15.00 -23.21 15.30
C SER A 260 14.71 -21.72 15.02
N THR A 261 15.70 -20.99 14.47
CA THR A 261 15.53 -19.58 14.10
C THR A 261 14.56 -19.42 12.94
N ARG A 262 14.66 -20.30 11.93
CA ARG A 262 13.71 -20.33 10.81
C ARG A 262 12.29 -20.58 11.31
N LEU A 263 12.09 -21.56 12.17
CA LEU A 263 10.77 -21.87 12.74
C LEU A 263 10.23 -20.70 13.57
N ALA A 264 11.07 -20.03 14.36
CA ALA A 264 10.67 -18.86 15.13
C ALA A 264 10.21 -17.71 14.24
N ILE A 265 10.94 -17.43 13.15
CA ILE A 265 10.56 -16.42 12.14
C ILE A 265 9.23 -16.78 11.47
N GLU A 266 9.08 -18.03 11.02
CA GLU A 266 7.85 -18.48 10.34
C GLU A 266 6.63 -18.47 11.29
N LEU A 267 6.80 -18.76 12.57
CA LEU A 267 5.74 -18.65 13.57
C LEU A 267 5.36 -17.18 13.82
N LEU A 268 6.34 -16.29 13.86
CA LEU A 268 6.11 -14.84 13.98
C LEU A 268 5.31 -14.31 12.79
N LEU A 269 5.71 -14.66 11.58
CA LEU A 269 5.05 -14.25 10.34
C LEU A 269 3.59 -14.75 10.28
N LYS A 270 3.35 -16.02 10.66
CA LYS A 270 2.00 -16.61 10.70
C LYS A 270 1.06 -15.95 11.71
N ASN A 271 1.58 -15.56 12.87
CA ASN A 271 0.77 -14.96 13.93
C ASN A 271 0.39 -13.50 13.67
N HIS A 272 1.03 -12.84 12.71
CA HIS A 272 0.78 -11.44 12.37
C HIS A 272 0.07 -11.26 11.02
N SER A 273 -0.25 -12.36 10.31
CA SER A 273 -1.17 -12.25 9.17
C SER A 273 -2.48 -11.66 9.68
N PRO A 274 -2.96 -10.52 9.15
CA PRO A 274 -4.25 -9.98 9.54
C PRO A 274 -5.29 -11.07 9.28
N VAL A 275 -5.99 -11.50 10.30
CA VAL A 275 -7.17 -12.35 10.16
C VAL A 275 -8.14 -11.53 9.33
N ILE A 276 -8.20 -11.80 8.03
CA ILE A 276 -9.29 -11.31 7.19
C ILE A 276 -10.52 -11.92 7.81
N GLY A 277 -11.24 -11.10 8.60
CA GLY A 277 -12.42 -11.52 9.31
C GLY A 277 -13.39 -12.16 8.34
N GLY A 278 -13.44 -13.47 8.35
CA GLY A 278 -14.56 -14.23 7.86
C GLY A 278 -15.74 -13.84 8.75
N GLY A 279 -16.50 -12.84 8.30
CA GLY A 279 -17.80 -12.54 8.88
C GLY A 279 -18.68 -13.77 8.70
N THR A 280 -18.96 -14.46 9.77
CA THR A 280 -20.05 -15.42 9.90
C THR A 280 -21.39 -14.71 9.82
#